data_04d109f6b9623fd330ef104b7557725c
#
_entry.id   04d109f6b9623fd330ef104b7557725c
#
_cell.length_a   1.000
_cell.length_b   1.000
_cell.length_c   1.000
_cell.angle_alpha   90.00
_cell.angle_beta   90.00
_cell.angle_gamma   90.00
#
_symmetry.space_group_name_H-M   'P 1'
#
loop_
_entity.id
_entity.type
_entity.pdbx_description
1 polymer ?
#
loop_
_entity_poly.entity_id
_entity_poly.type
_entity_poly.pdbx_seq_one_letter_code
_entity_poly.pdbx_strand_id
1 'polypeptide(L)'
;MREKQLKIVGTVLAVCLCATACGSTASTTTEDNTVNSETKEASTEQASVVQSQETAEVSQDAKETSVDNFTVTYLDDGTVMLSDYRGDEESIIVPGEVNAKSVTVIESNTFANHAELKSVILPDSLIEIKSNAFINCNNITNVQFGNSLEIIGNGAFSSTKIESINFPESIKEIGDVAFCWNPIKELNIPHNLEVVHASTFSCLDIEFLDVPGNIKNIEDEGFSDCKLLQEVTMEDGVEVIGESAFKGCDVLEKVTLASTVQSIGSDAFRECPKLKEIFIPESLTEIDPYAFYMSENVTIYTPAGSYAESFAIENNIPYVNQ
;
A
#
# COMPACT_ATOMS: atom_id res chain seq x y z
N MET A 1 -34.37 0.88 35.92
CA MET A 1 -33.44 -0.19 35.52
C MET A 1 -33.57 -0.36 34.02
N ARG A 2 -32.61 0.16 33.24
CA ARG A 2 -32.48 -0.03 31.80
C ARG A 2 -31.10 -0.64 31.58
N GLU A 3 -31.09 -1.90 31.20
CA GLU A 3 -29.88 -2.61 30.79
C GLU A 3 -29.37 -2.02 29.48
N LYS A 4 -28.11 -1.58 29.49
CA LYS A 4 -27.39 -1.21 28.29
C LYS A 4 -26.77 -2.49 27.71
N GLN A 5 -27.24 -2.90 26.56
CA GLN A 5 -26.61 -3.94 25.76
C GLN A 5 -25.27 -3.45 25.22
N LEU A 6 -24.22 -4.09 25.66
CA LEU A 6 -22.85 -3.86 25.18
C LEU A 6 -22.69 -4.61 23.84
N LYS A 7 -22.57 -3.90 22.74
CA LYS A 7 -22.19 -4.50 21.45
C LYS A 7 -20.69 -4.78 21.50
N ILE A 8 -20.34 -6.04 21.58
CA ILE A 8 -18.96 -6.50 21.37
C ILE A 8 -18.72 -6.48 19.87
N VAL A 9 -17.96 -5.50 19.40
CA VAL A 9 -17.36 -5.51 18.07
C VAL A 9 -16.18 -6.48 18.16
N GLY A 10 -16.30 -7.63 17.51
CA GLY A 10 -15.22 -8.60 17.45
C GLY A 10 -14.13 -8.11 16.52
N THR A 11 -13.08 -7.56 17.08
CA THR A 11 -11.82 -7.30 16.38
C THR A 11 -11.22 -8.66 16.01
N VAL A 12 -11.16 -8.98 14.73
CA VAL A 12 -10.39 -10.12 14.22
C VAL A 12 -8.92 -9.73 14.31
N LEU A 13 -8.30 -10.14 15.41
CA LEU A 13 -6.86 -10.00 15.60
C LEU A 13 -6.17 -11.02 14.68
N ALA A 14 -5.72 -10.58 13.52
CA ALA A 14 -4.80 -11.35 12.69
C ALA A 14 -3.44 -11.37 13.41
N VAL A 15 -3.17 -12.44 14.13
CA VAL A 15 -1.85 -12.68 14.74
C VAL A 15 -0.87 -12.99 13.63
N CYS A 16 -0.08 -11.99 13.20
CA CYS A 16 1.10 -12.18 12.36
C CYS A 16 2.17 -12.89 13.17
N LEU A 17 2.31 -14.20 12.97
CA LEU A 17 3.48 -14.95 13.42
C LEU A 17 4.63 -14.71 12.43
N CYS A 18 5.55 -13.83 12.81
CA CYS A 18 6.82 -13.67 12.10
C CYS A 18 7.66 -14.95 12.26
N ALA A 19 7.76 -15.73 11.19
CA ALA A 19 8.78 -16.78 11.09
C ALA A 19 10.07 -16.15 10.54
N THR A 20 11.03 -15.89 11.43
CA THR A 20 12.40 -15.51 11.10
C THR A 20 13.10 -16.67 10.40
N ALA A 21 13.47 -16.48 9.14
CA ALA A 21 14.49 -17.29 8.49
C ALA A 21 15.56 -16.37 7.92
N CYS A 22 16.55 -16.05 8.76
CA CYS A 22 17.77 -15.37 8.36
C CYS A 22 18.79 -16.42 7.97
N GLY A 23 19.21 -16.46 6.71
CA GLY A 23 20.33 -17.25 6.20
C GLY A 23 21.38 -16.31 5.63
N SER A 24 22.37 -15.98 6.45
CA SER A 24 23.54 -15.21 6.08
C SER A 24 24.52 -16.04 5.27
N THR A 25 25.02 -15.52 4.14
CA THR A 25 26.36 -15.85 3.65
C THR A 25 27.07 -14.56 3.23
N ALA A 26 28.07 -14.22 4.01
CA ALA A 26 29.03 -13.18 3.70
C ALA A 26 30.02 -13.69 2.63
N SER A 27 30.36 -12.84 1.67
CA SER A 27 31.59 -12.98 0.90
C SER A 27 32.21 -11.61 0.69
N THR A 28 33.35 -11.44 1.34
CA THR A 28 34.27 -10.31 1.24
C THR A 28 35.06 -10.36 -0.05
N THR A 29 35.15 -9.24 -0.77
CA THR A 29 36.35 -8.87 -1.54
C THR A 29 36.54 -7.37 -1.51
N THR A 30 37.67 -6.98 -0.92
CA THR A 30 38.31 -5.67 -0.99
C THR A 30 38.91 -5.46 -2.36
N GLU A 31 38.77 -4.27 -2.94
CA GLU A 31 39.86 -3.60 -3.67
C GLU A 31 39.61 -2.10 -3.81
N ASP A 32 40.70 -1.39 -3.58
CA ASP A 32 41.01 0.01 -3.47
C ASP A 32 41.10 0.67 -4.86
N ASN A 33 40.66 1.94 -5.04
CA ASN A 33 41.51 3.00 -5.58
C ASN A 33 40.79 4.33 -5.98
N THR A 34 41.30 5.38 -5.30
CA THR A 34 41.65 6.73 -5.82
C THR A 34 40.67 7.58 -6.61
N VAL A 35 40.30 8.65 -5.92
CA VAL A 35 40.26 10.10 -6.26
C VAL A 35 40.36 10.48 -7.75
N ASN A 36 39.36 11.20 -8.27
CA ASN A 36 39.58 12.45 -8.98
C ASN A 36 38.38 13.39 -8.92
N SER A 37 38.66 14.62 -8.48
CA SER A 37 37.77 15.77 -8.43
C SER A 37 37.67 16.43 -9.81
N GLU A 38 36.45 16.65 -10.32
CA GLU A 38 36.18 17.74 -11.22
C GLU A 38 34.75 18.28 -11.06
N THR A 39 34.68 19.53 -10.66
CA THR A 39 33.51 20.41 -10.65
C THR A 39 32.96 20.62 -12.05
N LYS A 40 31.65 20.47 -12.24
CA LYS A 40 30.91 21.14 -13.32
C LYS A 40 29.53 21.56 -12.92
N GLU A 41 29.23 22.78 -13.28
CA GLU A 41 28.08 23.60 -12.96
C GLU A 41 26.73 23.06 -13.43
N ALA A 42 25.71 23.55 -12.74
CA ALA A 42 24.28 23.34 -12.96
C ALA A 42 23.82 23.74 -14.37
N SER A 43 22.99 22.93 -14.98
CA SER A 43 21.98 23.40 -15.93
C SER A 43 20.71 22.56 -15.74
N THR A 44 19.66 23.23 -15.32
CA THR A 44 18.28 22.80 -15.22
C THR A 44 17.76 22.41 -16.62
N GLU A 45 17.53 21.14 -16.85
CA GLU A 45 16.67 20.69 -17.94
C GLU A 45 15.69 19.67 -17.37
N GLN A 46 14.42 20.09 -17.30
CA GLN A 46 13.29 19.20 -17.09
C GLN A 46 13.20 18.27 -18.30
N ALA A 47 13.70 17.07 -18.16
CA ALA A 47 13.41 15.99 -19.08
C ALA A 47 12.23 15.19 -18.54
N SER A 48 11.07 15.39 -19.12
CA SER A 48 9.94 14.47 -19.02
C SER A 48 10.37 13.12 -19.58
N VAL A 49 10.73 12.21 -18.69
CA VAL A 49 10.98 10.80 -19.03
C VAL A 49 9.61 10.12 -19.11
N VAL A 50 9.05 10.08 -20.32
CA VAL A 50 8.03 9.10 -20.65
C VAL A 50 8.75 7.76 -20.76
N GLN A 51 8.85 7.05 -19.64
CA GLN A 51 9.23 5.64 -19.64
C GLN A 51 8.05 4.83 -20.16
N SER A 52 8.20 4.34 -21.39
CA SER A 52 7.38 3.26 -21.92
C SER A 52 7.63 2.02 -21.05
N GLN A 53 6.70 1.74 -20.11
CA GLN A 53 6.68 0.49 -19.37
C GLN A 53 6.48 -0.65 -20.36
N GLU A 54 7.42 -1.56 -20.40
CA GLU A 54 7.26 -2.88 -21.00
C GLU A 54 6.20 -3.65 -20.19
N THR A 55 4.94 -3.52 -20.60
CA THR A 55 3.88 -4.43 -20.13
C THR A 55 4.30 -5.83 -20.57
N ALA A 56 4.53 -6.73 -19.61
CA ALA A 56 4.73 -8.14 -19.90
C ALA A 56 3.56 -8.59 -20.79
N GLU A 57 3.85 -8.86 -22.07
CA GLU A 57 2.86 -9.33 -23.04
C GLU A 57 2.27 -10.64 -22.51
N VAL A 58 1.04 -10.57 -22.02
CA VAL A 58 0.23 -11.77 -21.82
C VAL A 58 0.05 -12.39 -23.20
N SER A 59 0.46 -13.64 -23.36
CA SER A 59 0.47 -14.33 -24.67
C SER A 59 -0.90 -14.15 -25.34
N GLN A 60 -0.92 -13.72 -26.60
CA GLN A 60 -2.14 -13.47 -27.39
C GLN A 60 -3.03 -14.72 -27.62
N ASP A 61 -2.62 -15.87 -27.09
CA ASP A 61 -3.33 -17.15 -27.16
C ASP A 61 -4.07 -17.53 -25.86
N ALA A 62 -4.14 -16.62 -24.85
CA ALA A 62 -4.86 -16.89 -23.60
C ALA A 62 -6.36 -16.96 -23.88
N LYS A 63 -6.94 -18.14 -23.67
CA LYS A 63 -8.37 -18.36 -23.81
C LYS A 63 -9.10 -17.93 -22.54
N GLU A 64 -10.27 -17.30 -22.70
CA GLU A 64 -11.16 -17.00 -21.57
C GLU A 64 -11.46 -18.28 -20.76
N THR A 65 -11.34 -18.15 -19.43
CA THR A 65 -11.59 -19.27 -18.50
C THR A 65 -13.05 -19.70 -18.57
N SER A 66 -13.29 -21.03 -18.57
CA SER A 66 -14.65 -21.55 -18.67
C SER A 66 -15.54 -21.09 -17.52
N VAL A 67 -16.73 -20.61 -17.83
CA VAL A 67 -17.77 -20.27 -16.85
C VAL A 67 -18.14 -21.47 -15.96
N ASP A 68 -17.99 -22.71 -16.45
CA ASP A 68 -18.25 -23.93 -15.70
C ASP A 68 -17.31 -24.11 -14.48
N ASN A 69 -16.17 -23.40 -14.46
CA ASN A 69 -15.27 -23.37 -13.32
C ASN A 69 -15.77 -22.49 -12.18
N PHE A 70 -16.86 -21.79 -12.34
CA PHE A 70 -17.43 -20.87 -11.34
C PHE A 70 -18.82 -21.28 -10.89
N THR A 71 -19.23 -20.81 -9.73
CA THR A 71 -20.63 -20.67 -9.36
C THR A 71 -21.11 -19.30 -9.83
N VAL A 72 -22.21 -19.29 -10.58
CA VAL A 72 -22.78 -18.08 -11.21
C VAL A 72 -24.02 -17.64 -10.44
N THR A 73 -24.04 -16.40 -9.97
CA THR A 73 -25.20 -15.79 -9.31
C THR A 73 -25.66 -14.59 -10.13
N TYR A 74 -26.95 -14.57 -10.49
CA TYR A 74 -27.59 -13.41 -11.16
C TYR A 74 -28.06 -12.42 -10.10
N LEU A 75 -27.64 -11.17 -10.23
CA LEU A 75 -27.97 -10.09 -9.32
C LEU A 75 -29.29 -9.40 -9.70
N ASP A 76 -29.88 -8.65 -8.78
CA ASP A 76 -31.18 -7.98 -8.96
C ASP A 76 -31.11 -6.86 -10.04
N ASP A 77 -29.94 -6.28 -10.26
CA ASP A 77 -29.69 -5.29 -11.33
C ASP A 77 -29.52 -5.90 -12.74
N GLY A 78 -29.58 -7.22 -12.80
CA GLY A 78 -29.47 -7.97 -14.05
C GLY A 78 -28.05 -8.38 -14.44
N THR A 79 -27.04 -8.02 -13.64
CA THR A 79 -25.63 -8.41 -13.83
C THR A 79 -25.30 -9.76 -13.18
N VAL A 80 -24.04 -10.14 -13.17
CA VAL A 80 -23.58 -11.46 -12.70
C VAL A 80 -22.46 -11.28 -11.68
N MET A 81 -22.52 -12.11 -10.65
CA MET A 81 -21.45 -12.35 -9.68
C MET A 81 -20.88 -13.75 -9.90
N LEU A 82 -19.54 -13.86 -9.90
CA LEU A 82 -18.81 -15.13 -9.93
C LEU A 82 -18.28 -15.48 -8.53
N SER A 83 -18.42 -16.76 -8.16
CA SER A 83 -17.89 -17.31 -6.91
C SER A 83 -17.34 -18.72 -7.09
N ASP A 84 -16.69 -19.27 -6.05
CA ASP A 84 -16.23 -20.67 -5.96
C ASP A 84 -15.48 -21.16 -7.21
N TYR A 85 -14.36 -20.51 -7.56
CA TYR A 85 -13.51 -20.98 -8.64
C TYR A 85 -12.97 -22.39 -8.34
N ARG A 86 -13.04 -23.29 -9.36
CA ARG A 86 -12.67 -24.72 -9.24
C ARG A 86 -11.66 -25.16 -10.30
N GLY A 87 -11.10 -24.20 -11.07
CA GLY A 87 -10.07 -24.48 -12.05
C GLY A 87 -8.71 -24.68 -11.38
N ASP A 88 -7.76 -25.16 -12.19
CA ASP A 88 -6.37 -25.41 -11.82
C ASP A 88 -5.39 -24.71 -12.80
N GLU A 89 -5.88 -23.75 -13.57
CA GLU A 89 -5.08 -23.01 -14.54
C GLU A 89 -4.07 -22.07 -13.86
N GLU A 90 -2.86 -21.98 -14.41
CA GLU A 90 -1.84 -21.04 -13.95
C GLU A 90 -2.12 -19.58 -14.38
N SER A 91 -2.87 -19.39 -15.44
CA SER A 91 -3.23 -18.08 -15.99
C SER A 91 -4.69 -18.09 -16.39
N ILE A 92 -5.45 -17.11 -15.90
CA ILE A 92 -6.88 -17.00 -16.12
C ILE A 92 -7.26 -15.65 -16.75
N ILE A 93 -8.22 -15.70 -17.64
CA ILE A 93 -8.99 -14.55 -18.10
C ILE A 93 -10.40 -14.72 -17.55
N VAL A 94 -10.75 -13.90 -16.57
CA VAL A 94 -12.08 -13.97 -15.95
C VAL A 94 -13.15 -13.58 -16.98
N PRO A 95 -14.22 -14.38 -17.15
CA PRO A 95 -15.27 -14.08 -18.11
C PRO A 95 -15.91 -12.71 -17.89
N GLY A 96 -16.00 -11.93 -18.97
CA GLY A 96 -16.68 -10.62 -18.92
C GLY A 96 -18.21 -10.70 -19.00
N GLU A 97 -18.74 -11.83 -19.50
CA GLU A 97 -20.17 -12.05 -19.68
C GLU A 97 -20.57 -13.51 -19.42
N VAL A 98 -21.76 -13.70 -18.88
CA VAL A 98 -22.42 -15.01 -18.76
C VAL A 98 -23.85 -14.87 -19.28
N ASN A 99 -24.19 -15.64 -20.34
CA ASN A 99 -25.51 -15.58 -21.00
C ASN A 99 -25.92 -14.13 -21.40
N ALA A 100 -24.96 -13.40 -22.03
CA ALA A 100 -25.13 -12.00 -22.44
C ALA A 100 -25.45 -11.03 -21.29
N LYS A 101 -25.02 -11.33 -20.08
CA LYS A 101 -25.08 -10.47 -18.92
C LYS A 101 -23.67 -10.21 -18.38
N SER A 102 -23.35 -8.95 -18.13
CA SER A 102 -22.03 -8.53 -17.69
C SER A 102 -21.69 -9.11 -16.32
N VAL A 103 -20.46 -9.59 -16.18
CA VAL A 103 -19.87 -9.98 -14.90
C VAL A 103 -19.34 -8.71 -14.23
N THR A 104 -19.94 -8.33 -13.11
CA THR A 104 -19.61 -7.09 -12.39
C THR A 104 -19.00 -7.32 -11.02
N VAL A 105 -19.13 -8.51 -10.46
CA VAL A 105 -18.67 -8.80 -9.10
C VAL A 105 -17.91 -10.13 -9.04
N ILE A 106 -16.76 -10.13 -8.36
CA ILE A 106 -16.10 -11.34 -7.85
C ILE A 106 -16.42 -11.43 -6.36
N GLU A 107 -17.07 -12.53 -5.95
CA GLU A 107 -17.47 -12.78 -4.56
C GLU A 107 -16.26 -13.04 -3.65
N SER A 108 -16.47 -12.87 -2.35
CA SER A 108 -15.45 -13.11 -1.33
C SER A 108 -14.87 -14.52 -1.43
N ASN A 109 -13.54 -14.62 -1.26
CA ASN A 109 -12.78 -15.88 -1.28
C ASN A 109 -12.85 -16.69 -2.59
N THR A 110 -13.34 -16.13 -3.69
CA THR A 110 -13.54 -16.86 -4.96
C THR A 110 -12.28 -17.64 -5.41
N PHE A 111 -11.11 -17.01 -5.32
CA PHE A 111 -9.82 -17.61 -5.69
C PHE A 111 -8.89 -17.82 -4.49
N ALA A 112 -9.41 -17.73 -3.25
CA ALA A 112 -8.58 -17.82 -2.06
C ALA A 112 -7.74 -19.12 -2.03
N ASN A 113 -6.44 -18.99 -1.74
CA ASN A 113 -5.47 -20.10 -1.63
C ASN A 113 -5.21 -20.90 -2.93
N HIS A 114 -5.55 -20.36 -4.11
CA HIS A 114 -5.17 -20.95 -5.39
C HIS A 114 -3.68 -20.67 -5.70
N ALA A 115 -2.80 -21.49 -5.13
CA ALA A 115 -1.35 -21.31 -5.24
C ALA A 115 -0.80 -21.58 -6.65
N GLU A 116 -1.56 -22.21 -7.53
CA GLU A 116 -1.21 -22.44 -8.94
C GLU A 116 -1.33 -21.19 -9.81
N LEU A 117 -2.19 -20.22 -9.42
CA LEU A 117 -2.39 -18.99 -10.18
C LEU A 117 -1.13 -18.11 -10.20
N LYS A 118 -0.72 -17.69 -11.39
CA LYS A 118 0.41 -16.80 -11.66
C LYS A 118 -0.02 -15.47 -12.28
N SER A 119 -1.08 -15.48 -13.08
CA SER A 119 -1.57 -14.32 -13.82
C SER A 119 -3.09 -14.30 -13.89
N VAL A 120 -3.66 -13.10 -13.72
CA VAL A 120 -5.10 -12.87 -13.76
C VAL A 120 -5.41 -11.66 -14.62
N ILE A 121 -6.30 -11.84 -15.61
CA ILE A 121 -6.88 -10.74 -16.38
C ILE A 121 -8.34 -10.61 -15.96
N LEU A 122 -8.71 -9.43 -15.48
CA LEU A 122 -10.05 -9.07 -15.05
C LEU A 122 -10.78 -8.31 -16.15
N PRO A 123 -12.08 -8.56 -16.38
CA PRO A 123 -12.82 -7.94 -17.47
C PRO A 123 -13.12 -6.46 -17.21
N ASP A 124 -13.27 -5.69 -18.29
CA ASP A 124 -13.63 -4.27 -18.22
C ASP A 124 -15.00 -4.01 -17.58
N SER A 125 -15.88 -5.02 -17.57
CA SER A 125 -17.19 -4.93 -16.91
C SER A 125 -17.15 -5.07 -15.39
N LEU A 126 -16.01 -5.52 -14.81
CA LEU A 126 -15.90 -5.75 -13.38
C LEU A 126 -15.92 -4.44 -12.61
N ILE A 127 -16.77 -4.35 -11.58
CA ILE A 127 -16.96 -3.18 -10.71
C ILE A 127 -16.40 -3.44 -9.31
N GLU A 128 -16.57 -4.66 -8.80
CA GLU A 128 -16.22 -4.98 -7.41
C GLU A 128 -15.49 -6.31 -7.30
N ILE A 129 -14.39 -6.30 -6.56
CA ILE A 129 -13.70 -7.48 -6.04
C ILE A 129 -13.93 -7.50 -4.53
N LYS A 130 -14.66 -8.49 -4.02
CA LYS A 130 -14.98 -8.58 -2.60
C LYS A 130 -13.82 -9.12 -1.75
N SER A 131 -14.03 -9.13 -0.43
CA SER A 131 -13.01 -9.44 0.56
C SER A 131 -12.34 -10.80 0.31
N ASN A 132 -11.01 -10.83 0.44
CA ASN A 132 -10.18 -12.04 0.34
C ASN A 132 -10.27 -12.77 -1.01
N ALA A 133 -10.75 -12.14 -2.07
CA ALA A 133 -11.02 -12.83 -3.34
C ALA A 133 -9.79 -13.59 -3.88
N PHE A 134 -8.58 -13.05 -3.75
CA PHE A 134 -7.31 -13.66 -4.16
C PHE A 134 -6.32 -13.81 -2.99
N ILE A 135 -6.82 -13.84 -1.73
CA ILE A 135 -5.94 -13.98 -0.57
C ILE A 135 -5.10 -15.25 -0.65
N ASN A 136 -3.81 -15.16 -0.29
CA ASN A 136 -2.85 -16.29 -0.29
C ASN A 136 -2.67 -16.97 -1.66
N CYS A 137 -2.96 -16.30 -2.76
CA CYS A 137 -2.55 -16.76 -4.09
C CYS A 137 -1.06 -16.47 -4.28
N ASN A 138 -0.21 -17.20 -3.57
CA ASN A 138 1.21 -16.90 -3.33
C ASN A 138 2.10 -16.93 -4.59
N ASN A 139 1.57 -17.17 -5.77
CA ASN A 139 2.31 -17.17 -7.02
C ASN A 139 1.75 -16.17 -8.04
N ILE A 140 0.72 -15.40 -7.72
CA ILE A 140 0.26 -14.31 -8.59
C ILE A 140 1.32 -13.21 -8.62
N THR A 141 1.92 -13.00 -9.79
CA THR A 141 2.88 -11.92 -10.06
C THR A 141 2.30 -10.83 -10.94
N ASN A 142 1.24 -11.13 -11.68
CA ASN A 142 0.63 -10.20 -12.64
C ASN A 142 -0.89 -10.20 -12.51
N VAL A 143 -1.45 -9.01 -12.33
CA VAL A 143 -2.90 -8.75 -12.35
C VAL A 143 -3.16 -7.59 -13.29
N GLN A 144 -4.02 -7.83 -14.28
CA GLN A 144 -4.54 -6.77 -15.13
C GLN A 144 -5.97 -6.45 -14.71
N PHE A 145 -6.18 -5.24 -14.21
CA PHE A 145 -7.51 -4.74 -13.85
C PHE A 145 -8.28 -4.26 -15.07
N GLY A 146 -9.60 -4.47 -15.07
CA GLY A 146 -10.52 -3.84 -16.02
C GLY A 146 -10.73 -2.36 -15.70
N ASN A 147 -11.13 -1.58 -16.70
CA ASN A 147 -11.21 -0.11 -16.61
C ASN A 147 -12.41 0.40 -15.80
N SER A 148 -13.37 -0.45 -15.42
CA SER A 148 -14.55 -0.07 -14.62
C SER A 148 -14.45 -0.48 -13.14
N LEU A 149 -13.31 -1.06 -12.70
CA LEU A 149 -13.18 -1.52 -11.32
C LEU A 149 -13.17 -0.32 -10.36
N GLU A 150 -14.12 -0.32 -9.44
CA GLU A 150 -14.32 0.76 -8.47
C GLU A 150 -13.90 0.36 -7.05
N ILE A 151 -14.09 -0.91 -6.67
CA ILE A 151 -13.92 -1.37 -5.30
C ILE A 151 -13.04 -2.62 -5.25
N ILE A 152 -12.00 -2.57 -4.42
CA ILE A 152 -11.18 -3.71 -4.03
C ILE A 152 -11.39 -3.93 -2.52
N GLY A 153 -11.99 -5.04 -2.14
CA GLY A 153 -12.36 -5.36 -0.76
C GLY A 153 -11.18 -5.74 0.13
N ASN A 154 -11.46 -5.87 1.42
CA ASN A 154 -10.48 -6.18 2.46
C ASN A 154 -9.71 -7.47 2.13
N GLY A 155 -8.38 -7.42 2.21
CA GLY A 155 -7.51 -8.56 1.98
C GLY A 155 -7.53 -9.15 0.57
N ALA A 156 -8.13 -8.47 -0.41
CA ALA A 156 -8.42 -9.06 -1.72
C ALA A 156 -7.19 -9.63 -2.42
N PHE A 157 -6.03 -9.01 -2.32
CA PHE A 157 -4.74 -9.47 -2.88
C PHE A 157 -3.66 -9.63 -1.82
N SER A 158 -4.05 -9.81 -0.55
CA SER A 158 -3.09 -10.01 0.53
C SER A 158 -2.29 -11.30 0.32
N SER A 159 -0.98 -11.24 0.57
CA SER A 159 -0.07 -12.39 0.45
C SER A 159 -0.05 -12.99 -0.96
N THR A 160 0.02 -12.13 -1.97
CA THR A 160 0.37 -12.51 -3.34
C THR A 160 1.85 -12.20 -3.64
N LYS A 161 2.27 -12.18 -4.90
CA LYS A 161 3.62 -11.79 -5.32
C LYS A 161 3.60 -10.73 -6.41
N ILE A 162 2.66 -9.83 -6.34
CA ILE A 162 2.55 -8.71 -7.27
C ILE A 162 3.75 -7.77 -7.04
N GLU A 163 4.58 -7.58 -8.07
CA GLU A 163 5.74 -6.69 -8.04
C GLU A 163 5.44 -5.30 -8.58
N SER A 164 4.45 -5.19 -9.45
CA SER A 164 3.99 -3.93 -10.02
C SER A 164 2.48 -3.92 -10.15
N ILE A 165 1.86 -2.75 -9.96
CA ILE A 165 0.42 -2.59 -10.00
C ILE A 165 0.04 -1.30 -10.71
N ASN A 166 -0.93 -1.42 -11.64
CA ASN A 166 -1.52 -0.26 -12.32
C ASN A 166 -3.01 -0.23 -11.99
N PHE A 167 -3.39 0.66 -11.12
CA PHE A 167 -4.80 0.87 -10.78
C PHE A 167 -5.52 1.61 -11.92
N PRO A 168 -6.75 1.21 -12.26
CA PRO A 168 -7.58 2.01 -13.16
C PRO A 168 -8.05 3.29 -12.46
N GLU A 169 -8.27 4.34 -13.27
CA GLU A 169 -8.77 5.64 -12.76
C GLU A 169 -10.17 5.57 -12.12
N SER A 170 -10.89 4.46 -12.33
CA SER A 170 -12.22 4.22 -11.74
C SER A 170 -12.18 3.85 -10.26
N ILE A 171 -11.01 3.47 -9.70
CA ILE A 171 -10.90 3.03 -8.29
C ILE A 171 -11.35 4.14 -7.36
N LYS A 172 -12.24 3.80 -6.42
CA LYS A 172 -12.79 4.67 -5.37
C LYS A 172 -12.48 4.17 -3.97
N GLU A 173 -12.27 2.85 -3.82
CA GLU A 173 -12.04 2.20 -2.52
C GLU A 173 -11.08 1.03 -2.65
N ILE A 174 -10.11 0.97 -1.73
CA ILE A 174 -9.22 -0.17 -1.53
C ILE A 174 -9.25 -0.47 -0.03
N GLY A 175 -9.80 -1.61 0.36
CA GLY A 175 -10.08 -1.97 1.75
C GLY A 175 -8.85 -2.35 2.58
N ASP A 176 -9.09 -2.64 3.85
CA ASP A 176 -8.06 -3.04 4.82
C ASP A 176 -7.24 -4.23 4.32
N VAL A 177 -5.94 -4.21 4.57
CA VAL A 177 -4.97 -5.26 4.22
C VAL A 177 -4.99 -5.72 2.76
N ALA A 178 -5.61 -4.95 1.84
CA ALA A 178 -5.91 -5.41 0.48
C ALA A 178 -4.68 -5.85 -0.31
N PHE A 179 -3.53 -5.18 -0.14
CA PHE A 179 -2.25 -5.49 -0.79
C PHE A 179 -1.13 -5.82 0.20
N CYS A 180 -1.45 -6.05 1.46
CA CYS A 180 -0.46 -6.41 2.48
C CYS A 180 0.36 -7.65 2.06
N TRP A 181 1.66 -7.65 2.36
CA TRP A 181 2.58 -8.75 2.03
C TRP A 181 2.76 -8.99 0.52
N ASN A 182 2.92 -7.94 -0.25
CA ASN A 182 3.26 -7.99 -1.66
C ASN A 182 4.64 -7.33 -1.91
N PRO A 183 5.48 -7.87 -2.80
CA PRO A 183 6.77 -7.27 -3.16
C PRO A 183 6.61 -6.14 -4.18
N ILE A 184 5.61 -5.26 -4.00
CA ILE A 184 5.37 -4.10 -4.88
C ILE A 184 6.51 -3.11 -4.67
N LYS A 185 7.15 -2.71 -5.78
CA LYS A 185 8.32 -1.81 -5.79
C LYS A 185 7.98 -0.37 -6.10
N GLU A 186 6.93 -0.15 -6.89
CA GLU A 186 6.43 1.17 -7.27
C GLU A 186 4.93 1.22 -6.99
N LEU A 187 4.50 2.23 -6.23
CA LEU A 187 3.10 2.43 -5.87
C LEU A 187 2.64 3.80 -6.32
N ASN A 188 1.71 3.82 -7.28
CA ASN A 188 0.98 5.02 -7.65
C ASN A 188 -0.42 4.95 -7.03
N ILE A 189 -0.65 5.76 -6.01
CA ILE A 189 -1.94 5.80 -5.30
C ILE A 189 -2.99 6.47 -6.22
N PRO A 190 -4.17 5.83 -6.47
CA PRO A 190 -5.19 6.40 -7.32
C PRO A 190 -5.73 7.75 -6.84
N HIS A 191 -5.97 8.68 -7.78
CA HIS A 191 -6.41 10.05 -7.46
C HIS A 191 -7.85 10.15 -6.93
N ASN A 192 -8.65 9.09 -7.03
CA ASN A 192 -10.02 9.07 -6.51
C ASN A 192 -10.14 8.44 -5.11
N LEU A 193 -9.03 7.98 -4.52
CA LEU A 193 -9.03 7.54 -3.13
C LEU A 193 -8.97 8.75 -2.20
N GLU A 194 -9.70 8.70 -1.08
CA GLU A 194 -9.63 9.69 -0.02
C GLU A 194 -8.91 9.16 1.24
N VAL A 195 -8.82 7.85 1.37
CA VAL A 195 -8.28 7.18 2.55
C VAL A 195 -7.36 6.03 2.13
N VAL A 196 -6.22 5.91 2.79
CA VAL A 196 -5.44 4.67 2.87
C VAL A 196 -5.94 3.94 4.11
N HIS A 197 -6.71 2.87 3.92
CA HIS A 197 -7.30 2.09 5.00
C HIS A 197 -6.26 1.26 5.76
N ALA A 198 -6.69 0.63 6.86
CA ALA A 198 -5.78 -0.05 7.78
C ALA A 198 -4.95 -1.15 7.09
N SER A 199 -3.63 -1.07 7.25
CA SER A 199 -2.65 -2.01 6.70
C SER A 199 -2.74 -2.25 5.18
N THR A 200 -3.43 -1.40 4.42
CA THR A 200 -3.70 -1.60 2.98
C THR A 200 -2.43 -1.86 2.18
N PHE A 201 -1.38 -1.11 2.44
CA PHE A 201 -0.10 -1.15 1.75
C PHE A 201 1.06 -1.50 2.69
N SER A 202 0.79 -2.26 3.76
CA SER A 202 1.84 -2.70 4.67
C SER A 202 2.70 -3.81 4.06
N CYS A 203 3.96 -3.90 4.48
CA CYS A 203 4.93 -4.91 4.05
C CYS A 203 5.17 -4.92 2.52
N LEU A 204 5.24 -3.74 1.89
CA LEU A 204 5.63 -3.57 0.49
C LEU A 204 7.14 -3.35 0.36
N ASP A 205 7.68 -3.59 -0.85
CA ASP A 205 9.09 -3.39 -1.21
C ASP A 205 9.34 -2.02 -1.88
N ILE A 206 8.48 -1.02 -1.65
CA ILE A 206 8.64 0.33 -2.19
C ILE A 206 9.86 1.03 -1.58
N GLU A 207 10.61 1.78 -2.40
CA GLU A 207 11.75 2.59 -1.94
C GLU A 207 11.37 4.06 -1.70
N PHE A 208 10.43 4.58 -2.45
CA PHE A 208 9.94 5.96 -2.39
C PHE A 208 8.41 5.96 -2.38
N LEU A 209 7.84 6.89 -1.61
CA LEU A 209 6.39 7.06 -1.54
C LEU A 209 6.03 8.55 -1.66
N ASP A 210 5.28 8.86 -2.72
CA ASP A 210 4.59 10.13 -2.85
C ASP A 210 3.10 9.91 -2.54
N VAL A 211 2.62 10.53 -1.45
CA VAL A 211 1.20 10.49 -1.06
C VAL A 211 0.49 11.67 -1.68
N PRO A 212 -0.44 11.45 -2.62
CA PRO A 212 -1.11 12.53 -3.33
C PRO A 212 -2.14 13.26 -2.44
N GLY A 213 -2.40 14.53 -2.75
CA GLY A 213 -3.22 15.43 -1.93
C GLY A 213 -4.73 15.10 -1.89
N ASN A 214 -5.20 14.12 -2.64
CA ASN A 214 -6.57 13.58 -2.49
C ASN A 214 -6.71 12.71 -1.24
N ILE A 215 -5.63 12.10 -0.75
CA ILE A 215 -5.64 11.32 0.49
C ILE A 215 -5.77 12.29 1.67
N LYS A 216 -6.81 12.08 2.49
CA LYS A 216 -7.06 12.82 3.73
C LYS A 216 -6.45 12.12 4.94
N ASN A 217 -6.63 10.81 5.00
CA ASN A 217 -6.21 10.00 6.13
C ASN A 217 -5.35 8.83 5.67
N ILE A 218 -4.24 8.61 6.37
CA ILE A 218 -3.53 7.34 6.36
C ILE A 218 -3.92 6.66 7.68
N GLU A 219 -4.71 5.60 7.60
CA GLU A 219 -5.18 4.86 8.77
C GLU A 219 -4.10 3.96 9.37
N ASP A 220 -4.46 3.21 10.41
CA ASP A 220 -3.54 2.44 11.22
C ASP A 220 -2.74 1.43 10.37
N GLU A 221 -1.43 1.40 10.58
CA GLU A 221 -0.50 0.52 9.87
C GLU A 221 -0.49 0.67 8.33
N GLY A 222 -1.05 1.72 7.75
CA GLY A 222 -1.27 1.87 6.31
C GLY A 222 -0.06 1.56 5.42
N PHE A 223 1.15 1.89 5.87
CA PHE A 223 2.45 1.61 5.25
C PHE A 223 3.45 1.00 6.23
N SER A 224 2.98 0.29 7.26
CA SER A 224 3.88 -0.34 8.23
C SER A 224 4.76 -1.40 7.57
N ASP A 225 5.94 -1.62 8.15
CA ASP A 225 6.88 -2.65 7.71
C ASP A 225 7.32 -2.60 6.23
N CYS A 226 7.22 -1.42 5.58
CA CYS A 226 7.83 -1.20 4.27
C CYS A 226 9.35 -1.08 4.43
N LYS A 227 10.04 -2.23 4.47
CA LYS A 227 11.44 -2.34 4.91
C LYS A 227 12.46 -1.66 3.99
N LEU A 228 12.09 -1.36 2.74
CA LEU A 228 12.95 -0.70 1.76
C LEU A 228 12.63 0.78 1.57
N LEU A 229 11.58 1.31 2.24
CA LEU A 229 11.13 2.69 2.12
C LEU A 229 12.16 3.65 2.70
N GLN A 230 12.69 4.55 1.86
CA GLN A 230 13.77 5.50 2.17
C GLN A 230 13.25 6.93 2.39
N GLU A 231 12.29 7.36 1.59
CA GLU A 231 11.74 8.71 1.64
C GLU A 231 10.22 8.71 1.44
N VAL A 232 9.53 9.55 2.22
CA VAL A 232 8.09 9.81 2.09
C VAL A 232 7.88 11.30 1.86
N THR A 233 7.10 11.63 0.83
CA THR A 233 6.62 12.99 0.56
C THR A 233 5.09 12.97 0.54
N MET A 234 4.47 13.94 1.19
CA MET A 234 3.02 14.10 1.21
C MET A 234 2.63 15.43 0.58
N GLU A 235 1.69 15.40 -0.36
CA GLU A 235 1.09 16.60 -0.95
C GLU A 235 0.03 17.19 -0.02
N ASP A 236 -0.25 18.50 -0.19
CA ASP A 236 -1.28 19.20 0.58
C ASP A 236 -2.66 18.57 0.38
N GLY A 237 -3.28 18.22 1.48
CA GLY A 237 -4.54 17.49 1.55
C GLY A 237 -4.52 16.38 2.59
N VAL A 238 -3.34 15.81 2.90
CA VAL A 238 -3.20 14.84 3.99
C VAL A 238 -3.37 15.57 5.33
N GLU A 239 -4.29 15.08 6.16
CA GLU A 239 -4.64 15.70 7.46
C GLU A 239 -4.25 14.82 8.65
N VAL A 240 -4.36 13.50 8.53
CA VAL A 240 -4.17 12.56 9.64
C VAL A 240 -3.21 11.44 9.26
N ILE A 241 -2.23 11.21 10.15
CA ILE A 241 -1.36 10.03 10.12
C ILE A 241 -1.75 9.15 11.31
N GLY A 242 -2.29 7.95 11.03
CA GLY A 242 -2.82 7.01 12.01
C GLY A 242 -1.78 6.30 12.87
N GLU A 243 -2.26 5.43 13.76
CA GLU A 243 -1.42 4.62 14.62
C GLU A 243 -0.53 3.68 13.79
N SER A 244 0.77 3.64 14.13
CA SER A 244 1.73 2.73 13.46
C SER A 244 1.83 2.89 11.93
N ALA A 245 1.37 4.00 11.35
CA ALA A 245 1.21 4.17 9.90
C ALA A 245 2.49 3.88 9.09
N PHE A 246 3.68 4.21 9.62
CA PHE A 246 5.00 3.95 9.04
C PHE A 246 5.91 3.17 10.00
N LYS A 247 5.32 2.45 10.96
CA LYS A 247 6.09 1.66 11.91
C LYS A 247 6.96 0.63 11.19
N GLY A 248 8.21 0.45 11.68
CA GLY A 248 9.09 -0.60 11.19
C GLY A 248 9.63 -0.36 9.78
N CYS A 249 9.63 0.87 9.27
CA CYS A 249 10.31 1.22 8.03
C CYS A 249 11.82 1.36 8.30
N ASP A 250 12.54 0.22 8.22
CA ASP A 250 13.90 0.06 8.75
C ASP A 250 14.94 1.00 8.13
N VAL A 251 14.73 1.43 6.87
CA VAL A 251 15.66 2.28 6.13
C VAL A 251 15.10 3.67 5.82
N LEU A 252 13.94 4.04 6.37
CA LEU A 252 13.35 5.36 6.19
C LEU A 252 14.29 6.44 6.74
N GLU A 253 14.76 7.34 5.87
CA GLU A 253 15.70 8.39 6.22
C GLU A 253 15.05 9.76 6.35
N LYS A 254 14.03 10.05 5.52
CA LYS A 254 13.43 11.37 5.43
C LYS A 254 11.91 11.30 5.23
N VAL A 255 11.20 12.19 5.91
CA VAL A 255 9.75 12.39 5.78
C VAL A 255 9.45 13.88 5.60
N THR A 256 8.68 14.22 4.57
CA THR A 256 8.15 15.56 4.35
C THR A 256 6.64 15.51 4.45
N LEU A 257 6.09 16.07 5.52
CA LEU A 257 4.66 16.13 5.74
C LEU A 257 4.03 17.26 4.94
N ALA A 258 2.79 17.05 4.50
CA ALA A 258 1.96 18.08 3.87
C ALA A 258 1.71 19.26 4.81
N SER A 259 1.54 20.47 4.27
CA SER A 259 1.22 21.66 5.08
C SER A 259 -0.15 21.60 5.75
N THR A 260 -0.94 20.59 5.46
CA THR A 260 -2.30 20.34 5.98
C THR A 260 -2.35 19.32 7.12
N VAL A 261 -1.24 18.63 7.43
CA VAL A 261 -1.23 17.59 8.49
C VAL A 261 -1.50 18.21 9.85
N GLN A 262 -2.48 17.66 10.57
CA GLN A 262 -2.99 18.12 11.86
C GLN A 262 -2.63 17.20 13.01
N SER A 263 -2.51 15.88 12.76
CA SER A 263 -2.23 14.89 13.80
C SER A 263 -1.33 13.76 13.36
N ILE A 264 -0.51 13.27 14.30
CA ILE A 264 0.35 12.09 14.17
C ILE A 264 0.02 11.13 15.32
N GLY A 265 -0.44 9.93 14.99
CA GLY A 265 -0.86 8.90 15.93
C GLY A 265 0.27 8.20 16.67
N SER A 266 -0.13 7.34 17.61
CA SER A 266 0.80 6.53 18.40
C SER A 266 1.63 5.62 17.51
N ASP A 267 2.91 5.46 17.84
CA ASP A 267 3.84 4.58 17.13
C ASP A 267 3.97 4.87 15.60
N ALA A 268 3.47 6.01 15.11
CA ALA A 268 3.38 6.29 13.67
C ALA A 268 4.70 6.13 12.92
N PHE A 269 5.83 6.49 13.54
CA PHE A 269 7.19 6.31 13.04
C PHE A 269 8.04 5.48 14.01
N ARG A 270 7.44 4.55 14.73
CA ARG A 270 8.14 3.65 15.63
C ARG A 270 9.05 2.69 14.86
N GLU A 271 10.20 2.35 15.45
CA GLU A 271 11.15 1.39 14.85
C GLU A 271 11.61 1.82 13.45
N CYS A 272 11.86 3.15 13.24
CA CYS A 272 12.49 3.71 12.05
C CYS A 272 13.94 4.13 12.39
N PRO A 273 14.89 3.20 12.58
CA PRO A 273 16.22 3.51 13.14
C PRO A 273 17.10 4.38 12.23
N LYS A 274 16.74 4.52 10.96
CA LYS A 274 17.44 5.37 9.99
C LYS A 274 16.82 6.75 9.83
N LEU A 275 15.65 7.03 10.41
CA LEU A 275 14.96 8.30 10.28
C LEU A 275 15.83 9.43 10.87
N LYS A 276 16.25 10.32 9.99
CA LYS A 276 17.13 11.46 10.32
C LYS A 276 16.37 12.77 10.30
N GLU A 277 15.47 12.94 9.34
CA GLU A 277 14.81 14.20 9.06
C GLU A 277 13.30 14.00 8.93
N ILE A 278 12.53 14.75 9.71
CA ILE A 278 11.10 14.89 9.52
C ILE A 278 10.71 16.36 9.49
N PHE A 279 10.07 16.78 8.39
CA PHE A 279 9.60 18.15 8.17
C PHE A 279 8.14 18.24 8.58
N ILE A 280 7.89 18.90 9.74
CA ILE A 280 6.57 19.00 10.36
C ILE A 280 6.03 20.43 10.18
N PRO A 281 4.81 20.59 9.62
CA PRO A 281 4.23 21.90 9.34
C PRO A 281 3.70 22.60 10.60
N GLU A 282 3.38 23.91 10.44
CA GLU A 282 2.74 24.72 11.48
C GLU A 282 1.30 24.27 11.80
N SER A 283 0.63 23.62 10.84
CA SER A 283 -0.75 23.11 11.00
C SER A 283 -0.90 22.01 12.03
N LEU A 284 0.21 21.33 12.40
CA LEU A 284 0.15 20.23 13.33
C LEU A 284 -0.26 20.70 14.74
N THR A 285 -1.26 20.02 15.31
CA THR A 285 -1.82 20.32 16.63
C THR A 285 -1.72 19.16 17.62
N GLU A 286 -1.40 17.96 17.13
CA GLU A 286 -1.33 16.75 17.95
C GLU A 286 -0.24 15.81 17.47
N ILE A 287 0.63 15.37 18.38
CA ILE A 287 1.58 14.27 18.19
C ILE A 287 1.48 13.37 19.42
N ASP A 288 1.26 12.07 19.21
CA ASP A 288 1.31 11.11 20.30
C ASP A 288 2.74 11.00 20.86
N PRO A 289 2.93 10.93 22.19
CA PRO A 289 4.27 10.82 22.80
C PRO A 289 5.10 9.64 22.32
N TYR A 290 4.49 8.57 21.84
CA TYR A 290 5.17 7.39 21.31
C TYR A 290 5.37 7.42 19.79
N ALA A 291 4.98 8.49 19.10
CA ALA A 291 5.05 8.59 17.63
C ALA A 291 6.43 8.20 17.05
N PHE A 292 7.53 8.54 17.76
CA PHE A 292 8.91 8.27 17.37
C PHE A 292 9.62 7.23 18.26
N TYR A 293 8.86 6.40 18.97
CA TYR A 293 9.45 5.42 19.88
C TYR A 293 10.41 4.47 19.14
N MET A 294 11.63 4.27 19.66
CA MET A 294 12.71 3.51 19.02
C MET A 294 13.22 4.08 17.67
N SER A 295 13.01 5.39 17.42
CA SER A 295 13.55 6.13 16.26
C SER A 295 14.47 7.25 16.76
N GLU A 296 15.56 6.86 17.42
CA GLU A 296 16.43 7.74 18.25
C GLU A 296 17.25 8.76 17.44
N ASN A 297 17.34 8.60 16.10
CA ASN A 297 18.17 9.46 15.27
C ASN A 297 17.41 10.64 14.64
N VAL A 298 16.11 10.78 14.91
CA VAL A 298 15.25 11.77 14.26
C VAL A 298 15.59 13.19 14.71
N THR A 299 15.59 14.12 13.74
CA THR A 299 15.59 15.56 13.96
C THR A 299 14.31 16.15 13.38
N ILE A 300 13.57 16.89 14.16
CA ILE A 300 12.32 17.56 13.74
C ILE A 300 12.68 18.92 13.13
N TYR A 301 12.29 19.15 11.89
CA TYR A 301 12.36 20.44 11.20
C TYR A 301 10.97 21.07 11.21
N THR A 302 10.82 22.24 11.85
CA THR A 302 9.51 22.86 12.05
C THR A 302 9.61 24.38 12.22
N PRO A 303 8.54 25.16 11.96
CA PRO A 303 8.54 26.61 12.24
C PRO A 303 8.73 26.90 13.73
N ALA A 304 9.43 28.02 14.00
CA ALA A 304 9.62 28.51 15.37
C ALA A 304 8.27 28.86 16.06
N GLY A 305 8.07 28.43 17.29
CA GLY A 305 6.84 28.63 18.06
C GLY A 305 5.73 27.64 17.76
N SER A 306 5.98 26.64 16.89
CA SER A 306 5.00 25.61 16.55
C SER A 306 4.74 24.63 17.69
N TYR A 307 3.64 23.86 17.54
CA TYR A 307 3.35 22.74 18.44
C TYR A 307 4.46 21.68 18.39
N ALA A 308 4.97 21.39 17.20
CA ALA A 308 6.03 20.40 17.01
C ALA A 308 7.36 20.81 17.68
N GLU A 309 7.71 22.11 17.72
CA GLU A 309 8.85 22.60 18.49
C GLU A 309 8.67 22.33 19.99
N SER A 310 7.49 22.65 20.53
CA SER A 310 7.16 22.38 21.92
C SER A 310 7.24 20.92 22.28
N PHE A 311 6.68 20.05 21.41
CA PHE A 311 6.75 18.60 21.53
C PHE A 311 8.20 18.10 21.53
N ALA A 312 9.04 18.59 20.62
CA ALA A 312 10.44 18.20 20.52
C ALA A 312 11.22 18.54 21.80
N ILE A 313 10.98 19.74 22.36
CA ILE A 313 11.59 20.21 23.64
C ILE A 313 11.16 19.29 24.80
N GLU A 314 9.85 19.02 24.94
CA GLU A 314 9.29 18.20 26.01
C GLU A 314 9.80 16.75 25.99
N ASN A 315 10.02 16.19 24.78
CA ASN A 315 10.44 14.80 24.59
C ASN A 315 11.95 14.65 24.35
N ASN A 316 12.74 15.74 24.45
CA ASN A 316 14.19 15.77 24.21
C ASN A 316 14.59 15.26 22.82
N ILE A 317 13.80 15.55 21.80
CA ILE A 317 14.09 15.22 20.40
C ILE A 317 14.85 16.41 19.78
N PRO A 318 15.96 16.17 19.04
CA PRO A 318 16.63 17.23 18.29
C PRO A 318 15.68 17.95 17.33
N TYR A 319 15.77 19.28 17.22
CA TYR A 319 14.95 20.05 16.30
C TYR A 319 15.71 21.23 15.68
N VAL A 320 15.21 21.69 14.54
CA VAL A 320 15.71 22.84 13.79
C VAL A 320 14.53 23.72 13.37
N ASN A 321 14.59 25.00 13.69
CA ASN A 321 13.60 25.97 13.24
C ASN A 321 13.88 26.42 11.80
N GLN A 322 12.84 26.45 10.96
CA GLN A 322 12.87 26.87 9.57
C GLN A 322 12.11 28.17 9.34
#